data_26bd2dbd5c550fc1857df814cd193cce
#
_entry.id   26bd2dbd5c550fc1857df814cd193cce
#
_cell.length_a   1.000
_cell.length_b   1.000
_cell.length_c   1.000
_cell.angle_alpha   90.00
_cell.angle_beta   90.00
_cell.angle_gamma   90.00
#
_symmetry.space_group_name_H-M   'P 1'
#
loop_
_entity.id
_entity.type
_entity.pdbx_description
1 polymer ?
#
loop_
_entity_poly.entity_id
_entity_poly.type
_entity_poly.pdbx_seq_one_letter_code
_entity_poly.pdbx_strand_id
1 'polypeptide(L)'
;MPYRPTERTRARLAAARERIVAAALTQLAEGGYASASVVAVARRAGVATGSVYRHFPSKGELFAEVFRRAAQREVDVLISMTDLHEPVTQRLAAWVEAFVRRALAEPVRAYAPIAEPVDPAVEAERLTFRRAYADLFERALRDGMRAGQLPELDAQLAATAIVGALAEALVGPLQRREAGADALVAGLQTFVLQSVGAHVHAHS
;
A
#
# COMPACT_ATOMS: atom_id res chain seq x y z
N MET A 1 41.83 4.54 -14.19
CA MET A 1 40.55 5.06 -14.71
C MET A 1 39.42 4.14 -14.22
N PRO A 2 38.39 4.62 -13.53
CA PRO A 2 37.27 3.78 -13.15
C PRO A 2 36.53 3.32 -14.41
N TYR A 3 36.29 2.01 -14.51
CA TYR A 3 35.51 1.39 -15.61
C TYR A 3 34.08 1.97 -15.62
N ARG A 4 33.71 2.69 -16.68
CA ARG A 4 32.33 3.13 -16.92
C ARG A 4 31.61 2.03 -17.71
N PRO A 5 30.53 1.43 -17.15
CA PRO A 5 29.73 0.44 -17.88
C PRO A 5 29.18 1.04 -19.17
N THR A 6 29.21 0.29 -20.27
CA THR A 6 28.60 0.68 -21.54
C THR A 6 27.08 0.81 -21.36
N GLU A 7 26.42 1.53 -22.26
CA GLU A 7 24.96 1.68 -22.25
C GLU A 7 24.24 0.32 -22.32
N ARG A 8 24.75 -0.59 -23.15
CA ARG A 8 24.26 -1.98 -23.23
C ARG A 8 24.40 -2.75 -21.91
N THR A 9 25.51 -2.53 -21.18
CA THR A 9 25.72 -3.15 -19.87
C THR A 9 24.75 -2.59 -18.83
N ARG A 10 24.50 -1.28 -18.83
CA ARG A 10 23.54 -0.62 -17.95
C ARG A 10 22.11 -1.12 -18.21
N ALA A 11 21.69 -1.21 -19.46
CA ALA A 11 20.37 -1.72 -19.85
C ALA A 11 20.19 -3.18 -19.41
N ARG A 12 21.22 -4.03 -19.56
CA ARG A 12 21.17 -5.43 -19.09
C ARG A 12 21.06 -5.55 -17.58
N LEU A 13 21.77 -4.70 -16.82
CA LEU A 13 21.69 -4.69 -15.36
C LEU A 13 20.30 -4.20 -14.89
N ALA A 14 19.77 -3.15 -15.52
CA ALA A 14 18.42 -2.66 -15.23
C ALA A 14 17.35 -3.74 -15.50
N ALA A 15 17.41 -4.40 -16.65
CA ALA A 15 16.51 -5.50 -17.00
C ALA A 15 16.60 -6.69 -15.99
N ALA A 16 17.80 -7.02 -15.53
CA ALA A 16 17.99 -8.04 -14.50
C ALA A 16 17.36 -7.61 -13.17
N ARG A 17 17.54 -6.36 -12.74
CA ARG A 17 16.95 -5.79 -11.53
C ARG A 17 15.42 -5.86 -11.59
N GLU A 18 14.83 -5.51 -12.73
CA GLU A 18 13.36 -5.59 -12.90
C GLU A 18 12.83 -7.02 -12.80
N ARG A 19 13.50 -8.01 -13.41
CA ARG A 19 13.11 -9.42 -13.26
C ARG A 19 13.19 -9.91 -11.82
N ILE A 20 14.24 -9.49 -11.08
CA ILE A 20 14.41 -9.85 -9.67
C ILE A 20 13.24 -9.28 -8.84
N VAL A 21 12.89 -8.00 -9.03
CA VAL A 21 11.79 -7.37 -8.30
C VAL A 21 10.44 -8.01 -8.66
N ALA A 22 10.20 -8.29 -9.93
CA ALA A 22 8.97 -8.97 -10.37
C ALA A 22 8.86 -10.38 -9.75
N ALA A 23 9.94 -11.14 -9.71
CA ALA A 23 9.98 -12.46 -9.06
C ALA A 23 9.74 -12.39 -7.55
N ALA A 24 10.30 -11.37 -6.88
CA ALA A 24 10.10 -11.15 -5.46
C ALA A 24 8.65 -10.72 -5.14
N LEU A 25 8.04 -9.86 -5.96
CA LEU A 25 6.64 -9.48 -5.85
C LEU A 25 5.71 -10.70 -5.96
N THR A 26 5.98 -11.61 -6.90
CA THR A 26 5.21 -12.85 -7.04
C THR A 26 5.33 -13.74 -5.80
N GLN A 27 6.55 -13.90 -5.22
CA GLN A 27 6.72 -14.65 -3.99
C GLN A 27 5.98 -14.05 -2.79
N LEU A 28 6.01 -12.73 -2.68
CA LEU A 28 5.24 -12.02 -1.65
C LEU A 28 3.74 -12.30 -1.77
N ALA A 29 3.21 -12.29 -2.99
CA ALA A 29 1.79 -12.55 -3.24
C ALA A 29 1.40 -14.02 -2.95
N GLU A 30 2.30 -14.98 -3.22
CA GLU A 30 2.05 -16.41 -3.02
C GLU A 30 2.11 -16.85 -1.56
N GLY A 31 3.04 -16.30 -0.78
CA GLY A 31 3.33 -16.85 0.56
C GLY A 31 3.67 -15.83 1.65
N GLY A 32 3.56 -14.54 1.39
CA GLY A 32 3.93 -13.49 2.34
C GLY A 32 5.44 -13.31 2.49
N TYR A 33 5.83 -12.41 3.37
CA TYR A 33 7.24 -12.07 3.59
C TYR A 33 8.02 -13.19 4.28
N ALA A 34 7.41 -13.88 5.25
CA ALA A 34 8.07 -14.93 6.04
C ALA A 34 8.55 -16.09 5.15
N SER A 35 7.75 -16.51 4.19
CA SER A 35 8.07 -17.61 3.28
C SER A 35 9.02 -17.24 2.14
N ALA A 36 9.18 -15.96 1.85
CA ALA A 36 9.98 -15.48 0.73
C ALA A 36 11.48 -15.67 0.98
N SER A 37 12.20 -16.17 -0.03
CA SER A 37 13.64 -16.37 0.03
C SER A 37 14.37 -15.84 -1.20
N VAL A 38 15.56 -15.28 -0.98
CA VAL A 38 16.42 -14.75 -2.07
C VAL A 38 16.80 -15.83 -3.07
N VAL A 39 16.97 -17.08 -2.63
CA VAL A 39 17.29 -18.22 -3.50
C VAL A 39 16.12 -18.54 -4.44
N ALA A 40 14.89 -18.56 -3.92
CA ALA A 40 13.71 -18.81 -4.72
C ALA A 40 13.42 -17.64 -5.69
N VAL A 41 13.66 -16.40 -5.25
CA VAL A 41 13.61 -15.21 -6.14
C VAL A 41 14.62 -15.35 -7.28
N ALA A 42 15.88 -15.69 -6.98
CA ALA A 42 16.93 -15.85 -8.00
C ALA A 42 16.55 -16.89 -9.05
N ARG A 43 16.05 -18.05 -8.59
CA ARG A 43 15.58 -19.13 -9.47
C ARG A 43 14.44 -18.66 -10.39
N ARG A 44 13.43 -17.99 -9.83
CA ARG A 44 12.29 -17.48 -10.60
C ARG A 44 12.68 -16.38 -11.59
N ALA A 45 13.63 -15.52 -11.21
CA ALA A 45 14.15 -14.44 -12.06
C ALA A 45 15.11 -14.94 -13.16
N GLY A 46 15.53 -16.20 -13.14
CA GLY A 46 16.51 -16.76 -14.08
C GLY A 46 17.90 -16.14 -13.90
N VAL A 47 18.33 -15.91 -12.66
CA VAL A 47 19.65 -15.34 -12.34
C VAL A 47 20.33 -16.14 -11.22
N ALA A 48 21.67 -16.05 -11.12
CA ALA A 48 22.38 -16.61 -9.99
C ALA A 48 22.08 -15.82 -8.69
N THR A 49 22.03 -16.49 -7.53
CA THR A 49 21.78 -15.85 -6.23
C THR A 49 22.77 -14.70 -5.94
N GLY A 50 24.06 -14.86 -6.30
CA GLY A 50 25.03 -13.78 -6.18
C GLY A 50 24.74 -12.56 -7.06
N SER A 51 23.96 -12.72 -8.15
CA SER A 51 23.49 -11.59 -8.95
C SER A 51 22.40 -10.80 -8.24
N VAL A 52 21.55 -11.46 -7.46
CA VAL A 52 20.54 -10.76 -6.62
C VAL A 52 21.25 -9.89 -5.60
N TYR A 53 22.25 -10.41 -4.88
CA TYR A 53 22.99 -9.66 -3.86
C TYR A 53 23.81 -8.49 -4.43
N ARG A 54 24.18 -8.50 -5.71
CA ARG A 54 24.77 -7.33 -6.38
C ARG A 54 23.79 -6.20 -6.59
N HIS A 55 22.50 -6.47 -6.71
CA HIS A 55 21.45 -5.46 -6.89
C HIS A 55 20.83 -5.05 -5.55
N PHE A 56 20.74 -5.96 -4.61
CA PHE A 56 20.11 -5.79 -3.29
C PHE A 56 20.97 -6.47 -2.24
N PRO A 57 21.68 -5.70 -1.40
CA PRO A 57 22.65 -6.22 -0.42
C PRO A 57 22.07 -7.23 0.59
N SER A 58 20.75 -7.19 0.81
CA SER A 58 20.05 -8.09 1.75
C SER A 58 18.65 -8.47 1.25
N LYS A 59 18.02 -9.46 1.92
CA LYS A 59 16.59 -9.76 1.75
C LYS A 59 15.73 -8.53 2.06
N GLY A 60 16.05 -7.84 3.17
CA GLY A 60 15.34 -6.64 3.59
C GLY A 60 15.34 -5.55 2.52
N GLU A 61 16.50 -5.23 1.92
CA GLU A 61 16.63 -4.25 0.84
C GLU A 61 15.85 -4.63 -0.42
N LEU A 62 15.87 -5.91 -0.80
CA LEU A 62 15.07 -6.39 -1.93
C LEU A 62 13.57 -6.19 -1.67
N PHE A 63 13.10 -6.61 -0.50
CA PHE A 63 11.68 -6.52 -0.19
C PHE A 63 11.24 -5.11 0.17
N ALA A 64 12.11 -4.24 0.68
CA ALA A 64 11.85 -2.81 0.80
C ALA A 64 11.49 -2.19 -0.57
N GLU A 65 12.27 -2.51 -1.62
CA GLU A 65 11.96 -2.08 -2.99
C GLU A 65 10.63 -2.65 -3.49
N VAL A 66 10.33 -3.92 -3.19
CA VAL A 66 9.05 -4.56 -3.56
C VAL A 66 7.88 -3.86 -2.87
N PHE A 67 7.99 -3.61 -1.58
CA PHE A 67 6.97 -2.90 -0.79
C PHE A 67 6.75 -1.49 -1.32
N ARG A 68 7.83 -0.74 -1.54
CA ARG A 68 7.76 0.61 -2.09
C ARG A 68 7.00 0.66 -3.41
N ARG A 69 7.26 -0.27 -4.33
CA ARG A 69 6.55 -0.35 -5.62
C ARG A 69 5.09 -0.78 -5.47
N ALA A 70 4.82 -1.74 -4.59
CA ALA A 70 3.46 -2.17 -4.32
C ALA A 70 2.64 -1.01 -3.72
N ALA A 71 3.22 -0.32 -2.74
CA ALA A 71 2.66 0.82 -2.09
C ALA A 71 2.35 1.98 -3.05
N GLN A 72 3.30 2.32 -3.92
CA GLN A 72 3.10 3.37 -4.91
C GLN A 72 1.92 3.05 -5.84
N ARG A 73 1.78 1.80 -6.27
CA ARG A 73 0.63 1.38 -7.10
C ARG A 73 -0.71 1.55 -6.39
N GLU A 74 -0.77 1.27 -5.08
CA GLU A 74 -2.00 1.47 -4.32
C GLU A 74 -2.36 2.96 -4.21
N VAL A 75 -1.38 3.82 -3.95
CA VAL A 75 -1.58 5.28 -3.96
C VAL A 75 -2.04 5.77 -5.33
N ASP A 76 -1.38 5.30 -6.41
CA ASP A 76 -1.72 5.68 -7.79
C ASP A 76 -3.16 5.27 -8.15
N VAL A 77 -3.62 4.10 -7.67
CA VAL A 77 -5.02 3.66 -7.85
C VAL A 77 -5.98 4.63 -7.18
N LEU A 78 -5.75 5.01 -5.91
CA LEU A 78 -6.63 5.96 -5.23
C LEU A 78 -6.64 7.33 -5.92
N ILE A 79 -5.48 7.81 -6.37
CA ILE A 79 -5.40 9.06 -7.12
C ILE A 79 -6.18 8.96 -8.43
N SER A 80 -6.06 7.85 -9.16
CA SER A 80 -6.76 7.66 -10.45
C SER A 80 -8.28 7.56 -10.31
N MET A 81 -8.77 7.16 -9.14
CA MET A 81 -10.21 7.10 -8.82
C MET A 81 -10.75 8.44 -8.32
N THR A 82 -9.89 9.46 -8.13
CA THR A 82 -10.28 10.73 -7.55
C THR A 82 -10.90 11.63 -8.60
N ASP A 83 -12.21 11.86 -8.52
CA ASP A 83 -12.85 12.98 -9.18
C ASP A 83 -12.94 14.17 -8.19
N LEU A 84 -12.23 15.24 -8.50
CA LEU A 84 -12.20 16.45 -7.68
C LEU A 84 -13.53 17.21 -7.68
N HIS A 85 -14.45 16.91 -8.60
CA HIS A 85 -15.79 17.49 -8.66
C HIS A 85 -16.77 16.79 -7.72
N GLU A 86 -16.47 15.57 -7.29
CA GLU A 86 -17.30 14.86 -6.33
C GLU A 86 -17.15 15.42 -4.90
N PRO A 87 -18.23 15.39 -4.10
CA PRO A 87 -18.16 15.72 -2.68
C PRO A 87 -17.08 14.92 -1.96
N VAL A 88 -16.38 15.56 -1.01
CA VAL A 88 -15.30 14.89 -0.26
C VAL A 88 -15.76 13.62 0.43
N THR A 89 -17.01 13.58 0.92
CA THR A 89 -17.60 12.40 1.56
C THR A 89 -17.69 11.20 0.63
N GLN A 90 -18.05 11.42 -0.64
CA GLN A 90 -18.09 10.36 -1.66
C GLN A 90 -16.68 9.87 -2.00
N ARG A 91 -15.71 10.79 -2.16
CA ARG A 91 -14.31 10.43 -2.39
C ARG A 91 -13.74 9.58 -1.25
N LEU A 92 -13.96 9.98 0.01
CA LEU A 92 -13.52 9.23 1.18
C LEU A 92 -14.16 7.83 1.22
N ALA A 93 -15.45 7.72 0.98
CA ALA A 93 -16.17 6.45 0.94
C ALA A 93 -15.64 5.53 -0.18
N ALA A 94 -15.40 6.06 -1.37
CA ALA A 94 -14.83 5.30 -2.49
C ALA A 94 -13.41 4.80 -2.20
N TRP A 95 -12.57 5.61 -1.56
CA TRP A 95 -11.21 5.20 -1.17
C TRP A 95 -11.22 4.09 -0.11
N VAL A 96 -12.10 4.19 0.89
CA VAL A 96 -12.28 3.14 1.91
C VAL A 96 -12.71 1.83 1.24
N GLU A 97 -13.72 1.88 0.38
CA GLU A 97 -14.20 0.71 -0.35
C GLU A 97 -13.11 0.07 -1.19
N ALA A 98 -12.42 0.87 -2.01
CA ALA A 98 -11.34 0.37 -2.87
C ALA A 98 -10.24 -0.28 -2.04
N PHE A 99 -9.80 0.34 -0.94
CA PHE A 99 -8.77 -0.19 -0.08
C PHE A 99 -9.16 -1.54 0.55
N VAL A 100 -10.34 -1.60 1.15
CA VAL A 100 -10.84 -2.82 1.81
C VAL A 100 -11.05 -3.96 0.83
N ARG A 101 -11.75 -3.71 -0.31
CA ARG A 101 -12.03 -4.75 -1.30
C ARG A 101 -10.75 -5.30 -1.92
N ARG A 102 -9.79 -4.44 -2.24
CA ARG A 102 -8.51 -4.85 -2.81
C ARG A 102 -7.67 -5.66 -1.81
N ALA A 103 -7.66 -5.25 -0.54
CA ALA A 103 -6.97 -5.99 0.51
C ALA A 103 -7.56 -7.39 0.71
N LEU A 104 -8.89 -7.51 0.78
CA LEU A 104 -9.56 -8.80 0.96
C LEU A 104 -9.53 -9.70 -0.28
N ALA A 105 -9.39 -9.13 -1.49
CA ALA A 105 -9.21 -9.90 -2.71
C ALA A 105 -7.86 -10.65 -2.76
N GLU A 106 -6.81 -10.09 -2.14
CA GLU A 106 -5.47 -10.68 -2.11
C GLU A 106 -4.90 -10.71 -0.67
N PRO A 107 -5.49 -11.46 0.27
CA PRO A 107 -5.24 -11.34 1.70
C PRO A 107 -3.78 -11.60 2.09
N VAL A 108 -3.11 -12.56 1.46
CA VAL A 108 -1.69 -12.86 1.73
C VAL A 108 -0.80 -11.67 1.34
N ARG A 109 -1.06 -11.11 0.16
CA ARG A 109 -0.31 -9.94 -0.34
C ARG A 109 -0.58 -8.70 0.48
N ALA A 110 -1.83 -8.48 0.91
CA ALA A 110 -2.23 -7.32 1.69
C ALA A 110 -1.76 -7.39 3.15
N TYR A 111 -1.69 -8.59 3.73
CA TYR A 111 -1.26 -8.77 5.12
C TYR A 111 0.20 -8.33 5.36
N ALA A 112 1.08 -8.60 4.41
CA ALA A 112 2.49 -8.25 4.52
C ALA A 112 2.73 -6.74 4.77
N PRO A 113 2.18 -5.79 3.98
CA PRO A 113 2.33 -4.36 4.23
C PRO A 113 1.53 -3.83 5.43
N ILE A 114 0.53 -4.58 5.92
CA ILE A 114 -0.35 -4.12 7.00
C ILE A 114 0.20 -4.55 8.36
N ALA A 115 0.51 -5.85 8.55
CA ALA A 115 0.73 -6.39 9.89
C ALA A 115 1.82 -7.47 10.01
N GLU A 116 2.32 -8.05 8.91
CA GLU A 116 3.31 -9.13 9.00
C GLU A 116 4.63 -8.62 9.61
N PRO A 117 5.28 -9.35 10.53
CA PRO A 117 6.62 -9.02 11.00
C PRO A 117 7.62 -9.03 9.85
N VAL A 118 8.41 -7.97 9.73
CA VAL A 118 9.34 -7.76 8.60
C VAL A 118 10.68 -7.20 9.08
N ASP A 119 11.68 -7.21 8.19
CA ASP A 119 12.98 -6.60 8.46
C ASP A 119 12.87 -5.07 8.61
N PRO A 120 13.78 -4.40 9.35
CA PRO A 120 13.73 -2.95 9.57
C PRO A 120 13.69 -2.11 8.30
N ALA A 121 14.36 -2.53 7.22
CA ALA A 121 14.30 -1.84 5.93
C ALA A 121 12.90 -1.84 5.32
N VAL A 122 12.18 -2.95 5.45
CA VAL A 122 10.79 -3.08 5.00
C VAL A 122 9.84 -2.29 5.89
N GLU A 123 10.08 -2.28 7.21
CA GLU A 123 9.28 -1.48 8.15
C GLU A 123 9.40 0.03 7.87
N ALA A 124 10.59 0.51 7.50
CA ALA A 124 10.78 1.91 7.10
C ALA A 124 9.92 2.27 5.86
N GLU A 125 9.84 1.38 4.87
CA GLU A 125 8.98 1.57 3.70
C GLU A 125 7.48 1.51 4.07
N ARG A 126 7.10 0.64 5.00
CA ARG A 126 5.72 0.58 5.53
C ARG A 126 5.30 1.92 6.16
N LEU A 127 6.17 2.50 6.98
CA LEU A 127 5.91 3.81 7.60
C LEU A 127 5.85 4.93 6.55
N THR A 128 6.70 4.90 5.55
CA THR A 128 6.68 5.85 4.42
C THR A 128 5.36 5.76 3.66
N PHE A 129 4.89 4.55 3.43
CA PHE A 129 3.62 4.30 2.76
C PHE A 129 2.41 4.80 3.57
N ARG A 130 2.37 4.53 4.87
CA ARG A 130 1.32 5.06 5.75
C ARG A 130 1.24 6.59 5.70
N ARG A 131 2.39 7.27 5.64
CA ARG A 131 2.44 8.73 5.47
C ARG A 131 1.86 9.16 4.13
N ALA A 132 2.24 8.51 3.03
CA ALA A 132 1.71 8.85 1.70
C ALA A 132 0.19 8.72 1.62
N TYR A 133 -0.39 7.71 2.29
CA TYR A 133 -1.84 7.58 2.43
C TYR A 133 -2.42 8.71 3.30
N ALA A 134 -1.82 8.99 4.45
CA ALA A 134 -2.27 10.07 5.31
C ALA A 134 -2.24 11.42 4.58
N ASP A 135 -1.19 11.71 3.81
CA ASP A 135 -1.09 12.93 3.00
C ASP A 135 -2.21 13.04 1.95
N LEU A 136 -2.64 11.91 1.38
CA LEU A 136 -3.76 11.88 0.43
C LEU A 136 -5.08 12.24 1.13
N PHE A 137 -5.38 11.57 2.26
CA PHE A 137 -6.56 11.87 3.08
C PHE A 137 -6.53 13.31 3.61
N GLU A 138 -5.39 13.79 4.11
CA GLU A 138 -5.24 15.13 4.64
C GLU A 138 -5.57 16.20 3.59
N ARG A 139 -5.09 16.04 2.36
CA ARG A 139 -5.43 16.96 1.26
C ARG A 139 -6.94 16.96 1.00
N ALA A 140 -7.57 15.80 0.92
CA ALA A 140 -9.01 15.71 0.71
C ALA A 140 -9.82 16.36 1.84
N LEU A 141 -9.41 16.15 3.10
CA LEU A 141 -10.06 16.78 4.25
C LEU A 141 -9.93 18.30 4.22
N ARG A 142 -8.74 18.83 3.91
CA ARG A 142 -8.53 20.28 3.75
C ARG A 142 -9.34 20.87 2.59
N ASP A 143 -9.48 20.13 1.48
CA ASP A 143 -10.34 20.55 0.37
C ASP A 143 -11.80 20.58 0.80
N GLY A 144 -12.27 19.56 1.52
CA GLY A 144 -13.63 19.50 2.06
C GLY A 144 -13.96 20.63 3.04
N MET A 145 -13.03 20.95 3.95
CA MET A 145 -13.18 22.09 4.87
C MET A 145 -13.25 23.42 4.11
N ARG A 146 -12.34 23.64 3.15
CA ARG A 146 -12.36 24.87 2.32
C ARG A 146 -13.63 25.03 1.50
N ALA A 147 -14.22 23.90 1.07
CA ALA A 147 -15.48 23.88 0.34
C ALA A 147 -16.74 23.94 1.25
N GLY A 148 -16.58 24.00 2.57
CA GLY A 148 -17.68 23.99 3.53
C GLY A 148 -18.42 22.64 3.61
N GLN A 149 -17.83 21.58 3.11
CA GLN A 149 -18.41 20.22 3.15
C GLN A 149 -18.11 19.48 4.45
N LEU A 150 -17.07 19.89 5.16
CA LEU A 150 -16.67 19.35 6.47
C LEU A 150 -16.52 20.50 7.47
N PRO A 151 -16.77 20.22 8.77
CA PRO A 151 -16.45 21.14 9.84
C PRO A 151 -14.92 21.33 9.95
N GLU A 152 -14.50 22.40 10.63
CA GLU A 152 -13.09 22.59 10.98
C GLU A 152 -12.61 21.46 11.89
N LEU A 153 -11.48 20.84 11.51
CA LEU A 153 -10.82 19.75 12.25
C LEU A 153 -9.31 19.77 11.99
N ASP A 154 -8.55 19.07 12.82
CA ASP A 154 -7.14 18.81 12.54
C ASP A 154 -7.03 17.76 11.44
N ALA A 155 -6.84 18.21 10.20
CA ALA A 155 -6.80 17.34 9.02
C ALA A 155 -5.64 16.35 9.07
N GLN A 156 -4.48 16.73 9.63
CA GLN A 156 -3.32 15.84 9.75
C GLN A 156 -3.57 14.72 10.75
N LEU A 157 -4.11 15.07 11.93
CA LEU A 157 -4.46 14.10 12.96
C LEU A 157 -5.54 13.15 12.45
N ALA A 158 -6.62 13.69 11.87
CA ALA A 158 -7.74 12.90 11.36
C ALA A 158 -7.29 11.94 10.25
N ALA A 159 -6.50 12.39 9.29
CA ALA A 159 -5.97 11.55 8.22
C ALA A 159 -5.09 10.41 8.76
N THR A 160 -4.20 10.72 9.72
CA THR A 160 -3.33 9.73 10.36
C THR A 160 -4.16 8.69 11.12
N ALA A 161 -5.18 9.12 11.87
CA ALA A 161 -6.08 8.24 12.61
C ALA A 161 -6.90 7.33 11.67
N ILE A 162 -7.42 7.88 10.57
CA ILE A 162 -8.16 7.12 9.55
C ILE A 162 -7.26 6.00 8.97
N VAL A 163 -6.05 6.33 8.54
CA VAL A 163 -5.12 5.33 7.96
C VAL A 163 -4.77 4.25 8.98
N GLY A 164 -4.55 4.62 10.25
CA GLY A 164 -4.33 3.67 11.33
C GLY A 164 -5.52 2.75 11.56
N ALA A 165 -6.72 3.31 11.63
CA ALA A 165 -7.95 2.55 11.85
C ALA A 165 -8.25 1.57 10.70
N LEU A 166 -8.07 2.01 9.44
CA LEU A 166 -8.25 1.16 8.26
C LEU A 166 -7.26 -0.02 8.26
N ALA A 167 -6.00 0.24 8.59
CA ALA A 167 -4.98 -0.81 8.65
C ALA A 167 -5.29 -1.81 9.77
N GLU A 168 -5.61 -1.34 10.98
CA GLU A 168 -5.88 -2.20 12.13
C GLU A 168 -7.15 -3.04 11.94
N ALA A 169 -8.21 -2.45 11.40
CA ALA A 169 -9.45 -3.16 11.14
C ALA A 169 -9.31 -4.33 10.14
N LEU A 170 -8.29 -4.31 9.29
CA LEU A 170 -8.02 -5.37 8.33
C LEU A 170 -7.16 -6.51 8.88
N VAL A 171 -6.46 -6.35 10.01
CA VAL A 171 -5.55 -7.38 10.54
C VAL A 171 -6.26 -8.72 10.74
N GLY A 172 -7.36 -8.72 11.49
CA GLY A 172 -8.14 -9.93 11.75
C GLY A 172 -8.74 -10.58 10.49
N PRO A 173 -9.48 -9.84 9.67
CA PRO A 173 -10.05 -10.36 8.43
C PRO A 173 -9.01 -10.95 7.48
N LEU A 174 -7.85 -10.31 7.30
CA LEU A 174 -6.78 -10.82 6.46
C LEU A 174 -6.16 -12.11 6.99
N GLN A 175 -5.96 -12.20 8.32
CA GLN A 175 -5.45 -13.42 8.97
C GLN A 175 -6.40 -14.59 8.81
N ARG A 176 -7.71 -14.36 9.01
CA ARG A 176 -8.74 -15.39 8.88
C ARG A 176 -9.16 -15.68 7.45
N ARG A 177 -8.66 -14.89 6.49
CA ARG A 177 -9.04 -14.96 5.06
C ARG A 177 -10.56 -14.91 4.90
N GLU A 178 -11.20 -13.99 5.61
CA GLU A 178 -12.65 -13.82 5.57
C GLU A 178 -13.12 -13.44 4.17
N ALA A 179 -14.18 -14.12 3.73
CA ALA A 179 -14.93 -13.74 2.54
C ALA A 179 -16.07 -12.81 2.93
N GLY A 180 -16.31 -11.75 2.15
CA GLY A 180 -17.40 -10.82 2.39
C GLY A 180 -16.90 -9.44 2.85
N ALA A 181 -16.65 -8.57 1.87
CA ALA A 181 -16.16 -7.22 2.14
C ALA A 181 -17.27 -6.25 2.58
N ASP A 182 -18.55 -6.53 2.23
CA ASP A 182 -19.61 -5.52 2.26
C ASP A 182 -19.89 -4.95 3.66
N ALA A 183 -20.02 -5.80 4.66
CA ALA A 183 -20.23 -5.35 6.03
C ALA A 183 -19.04 -4.55 6.58
N LEU A 184 -17.81 -4.99 6.28
CA LEU A 184 -16.60 -4.29 6.71
C LEU A 184 -16.46 -2.94 5.98
N VAL A 185 -16.72 -2.90 4.68
CA VAL A 185 -16.73 -1.67 3.89
C VAL A 185 -17.74 -0.68 4.47
N ALA A 186 -19.01 -1.09 4.64
CA ALA A 186 -20.05 -0.22 5.17
C ALA A 186 -19.71 0.30 6.58
N GLY A 187 -19.20 -0.57 7.45
CA GLY A 187 -18.78 -0.17 8.80
C GLY A 187 -17.64 0.84 8.78
N LEU A 188 -16.61 0.61 7.97
CA LEU A 188 -15.48 1.51 7.88
C LEU A 188 -15.80 2.82 7.16
N GLN A 189 -16.66 2.80 6.14
CA GLN A 189 -17.18 4.04 5.53
C GLN A 189 -17.93 4.88 6.55
N THR A 190 -18.84 4.27 7.31
CA THR A 190 -19.58 4.94 8.39
C THR A 190 -18.64 5.53 9.42
N PHE A 191 -17.66 4.73 9.90
CA PHE A 191 -16.67 5.19 10.86
C PHE A 191 -15.88 6.40 10.36
N VAL A 192 -15.34 6.31 9.14
CA VAL A 192 -14.54 7.39 8.55
C VAL A 192 -15.37 8.65 8.37
N LEU A 193 -16.56 8.57 7.83
CA LEU A 193 -17.42 9.73 7.60
C LEU A 193 -17.83 10.39 8.93
N GLN A 194 -18.21 9.61 9.93
CA GLN A 194 -18.55 10.15 11.25
C GLN A 194 -17.34 10.78 11.96
N SER A 195 -16.15 10.19 11.83
CA SER A 195 -14.93 10.70 12.47
C SER A 195 -14.52 12.10 11.96
N VAL A 196 -14.96 12.46 10.75
CA VAL A 196 -14.70 13.78 10.16
C VAL A 196 -15.92 14.73 10.24
N GLY A 197 -16.93 14.36 11.02
CA GLY A 197 -18.13 15.16 11.21
C GLY A 197 -19.06 15.24 9.99
N ALA A 198 -18.90 14.33 9.04
CA ALA A 198 -19.82 14.23 7.92
C ALA A 198 -21.12 13.55 8.38
N HIS A 199 -22.25 14.24 8.25
CA HIS A 199 -23.54 13.65 8.55
C HIS A 199 -23.89 12.62 7.48
N VAL A 200 -23.90 11.36 7.86
CA VAL A 200 -24.48 10.29 7.02
C VAL A 200 -26.00 10.49 7.09
N HIS A 201 -26.59 11.11 6.07
CA HIS A 201 -28.06 11.10 5.94
C HIS A 201 -28.48 9.65 5.70
N ALA A 202 -29.02 9.02 6.75
CA ALA A 202 -29.72 7.76 6.57
C ALA A 202 -30.85 8.02 5.58
N HIS A 203 -30.78 7.40 4.41
CA HIS A 203 -31.92 7.36 3.51
C HIS A 203 -32.98 6.47 4.17
N SER A 204 -34.04 7.13 4.66
CA SER A 204 -35.24 6.47 5.14
C SER A 204 -36.01 5.86 4.00
#